data_9c11032362de7fc92cdf66650a3b796a
#
_entry.id   9c11032362de7fc92cdf66650a3b796a
#
_cell.length_a   1.000
_cell.length_b   1.000
_cell.length_c   1.000
_cell.angle_alpha   90.00
_cell.angle_beta   90.00
_cell.angle_gamma   90.00
#
_symmetry.space_group_name_H-M   'P 1'
#
loop_
_entity.id
_entity.type
_entity.pdbx_description
1 polymer ?
#
loop_
_entity_poly.entity_id
_entity_poly.type
_entity_poly.pdbx_seq_one_letter_code
_entity_poly.pdbx_strand_id
1 'polypeptide(L)'
;MNKQTIIKIKHNASIDVICFDNPNKSIRFGLQGSLASSSSIRTSDLDLIGTIVKKLKSLANNTDNGDFEKFEINEDEFISLKKYYDSIQINVKSGGDFSENGMIGFMTEEQAKTLANKLEELL
;
A
#
# COMPACT_ATOMS: atom_id res chain seq x y z
N MET A 1 15.70 11.89 -2.93
CA MET A 1 14.56 11.08 -3.37
C MET A 1 15.02 9.63 -3.53
N ASN A 2 14.42 8.72 -2.76
CA ASN A 2 14.80 7.31 -2.77
C ASN A 2 13.61 6.46 -3.17
N LYS A 3 13.73 5.80 -4.32
CA LYS A 3 12.72 4.84 -4.76
C LYS A 3 13.14 3.45 -4.30
N GLN A 4 12.22 2.74 -3.66
CA GLN A 4 12.43 1.36 -3.27
C GLN A 4 11.27 0.51 -3.74
N THR A 5 11.60 -0.60 -4.41
CA THR A 5 10.63 -1.65 -4.65
C THR A 5 10.60 -2.51 -3.40
N ILE A 6 9.53 -2.40 -2.64
CA ILE A 6 9.42 -3.06 -1.34
C ILE A 6 9.11 -4.53 -1.53
N ILE A 7 8.18 -4.85 -2.44
CA ILE A 7 7.69 -6.22 -2.59
C ILE A 7 7.44 -6.48 -4.07
N LYS A 8 7.88 -7.65 -4.54
CA LYS A 8 7.43 -8.20 -5.80
C LYS A 8 6.23 -9.09 -5.53
N ILE A 9 5.10 -8.78 -6.15
CA ILE A 9 3.93 -9.61 -6.11
C ILE A 9 3.91 -10.46 -7.38
N LYS A 10 2.98 -11.40 -7.45
CA LYS A 10 2.88 -12.33 -8.59
C LYS A 10 2.95 -11.63 -9.94
N HIS A 11 3.54 -12.31 -10.93
CA HIS A 11 3.51 -11.91 -12.34
C HIS A 11 4.07 -10.51 -12.60
N ASN A 12 5.22 -10.23 -12.01
CA ASN A 12 5.93 -8.95 -12.20
C ASN A 12 5.21 -7.73 -11.63
N ALA A 13 4.16 -7.90 -10.88
CA ALA A 13 3.58 -6.80 -10.13
C ALA A 13 4.49 -6.45 -8.94
N SER A 14 4.47 -5.20 -8.53
CA SER A 14 5.29 -4.76 -7.41
C SER A 14 4.61 -3.63 -6.65
N ILE A 15 5.01 -3.51 -5.39
CA ILE A 15 4.67 -2.37 -4.54
C ILE A 15 5.92 -1.54 -4.39
N ASP A 16 5.84 -0.29 -4.80
CA ASP A 16 6.95 0.63 -4.76
C ASP A 16 6.65 1.76 -3.80
N VAL A 17 7.68 2.17 -3.06
CA VAL A 17 7.57 3.31 -2.15
C VAL A 17 8.68 4.29 -2.47
N ILE A 18 8.32 5.55 -2.60
CA ILE A 18 9.25 6.64 -2.83
C ILE A 18 9.11 7.65 -1.71
N CYS A 19 10.21 7.94 -1.03
CA CYS A 19 10.24 8.97 0.00
C CYS A 19 10.81 10.25 -0.59
N PHE A 20 10.10 11.34 -0.43
CA PHE A 20 10.52 12.68 -0.86
C PHE A 20 10.76 13.51 0.39
N ASP A 21 11.94 14.10 0.49
CA ASP A 21 12.32 14.86 1.69
C ASP A 21 12.19 16.38 1.54
N ASN A 22 11.98 16.87 0.32
CA ASN A 22 12.01 18.30 0.04
C ASN A 22 10.79 18.71 -0.78
N PRO A 23 10.07 19.81 -0.42
CA PRO A 23 10.34 20.68 0.73
C PRO A 23 9.87 20.08 2.06
N ASN A 24 8.88 19.20 2.02
CA ASN A 24 8.35 18.50 3.19
C ASN A 24 8.38 17.00 2.94
N LYS A 25 8.61 16.23 3.99
CA LYS A 25 8.63 14.80 3.88
C LYS A 25 7.26 14.27 3.40
N SER A 26 7.28 13.47 2.36
CA SER A 26 6.08 12.82 1.86
C SER A 26 6.45 11.43 1.33
N ILE A 27 5.45 10.56 1.26
CA ILE A 27 5.64 9.19 0.79
C ILE A 27 4.67 8.96 -0.35
N ARG A 28 5.22 8.49 -1.48
CA ARG A 28 4.43 8.03 -2.61
C ARG A 28 4.35 6.52 -2.52
N PHE A 29 3.15 6.02 -2.53
CA PHE A 29 2.87 4.59 -2.42
C PHE A 29 2.27 4.14 -3.75
N GLY A 30 2.94 3.23 -4.43
CA GLY A 30 2.53 2.80 -5.76
C GLY A 30 2.35 1.30 -5.85
N LEU A 31 1.35 0.87 -6.61
CA LEU A 31 1.12 -0.51 -6.98
C LEU A 31 1.24 -0.59 -8.50
N GLN A 32 2.22 -1.34 -8.98
CA GLN A 32 2.51 -1.45 -10.40
C GLN A 32 2.20 -2.85 -10.88
N GLY A 33 1.39 -2.95 -11.93
CA GLY A 33 1.03 -4.23 -12.51
C GLY A 33 1.96 -4.64 -13.65
N SER A 34 1.75 -5.85 -14.16
CA SER A 34 2.62 -6.48 -15.14
C SER A 34 2.50 -5.90 -16.55
N LEU A 35 1.39 -5.24 -16.86
CA LEU A 35 1.13 -4.70 -18.21
C LEU A 35 1.24 -3.19 -18.26
N ALA A 36 2.24 -2.64 -17.61
CA ALA A 36 2.48 -1.21 -17.52
C ALA A 36 1.34 -0.43 -16.85
N SER A 37 0.36 -1.11 -16.31
CA SER A 37 -0.69 -0.46 -15.52
C SER A 37 -0.16 -0.16 -14.12
N SER A 38 -0.47 1.00 -13.62
CA SER A 38 -0.03 1.40 -12.29
C SER A 38 -1.03 2.35 -11.65
N SER A 39 -1.01 2.38 -10.33
CA SER A 39 -1.76 3.34 -9.56
C SER A 39 -0.87 3.79 -8.40
N SER A 40 -0.84 5.08 -8.13
CA SER A 40 -0.02 5.58 -7.04
C SER A 40 -0.67 6.77 -6.38
N ILE A 41 -0.42 6.92 -5.10
CA ILE A 41 -0.85 8.07 -4.32
C ILE A 41 0.34 8.59 -3.51
N ARG A 42 0.30 9.87 -3.20
CA ARG A 42 1.33 10.53 -2.41
C ARG A 42 0.67 11.26 -1.25
N THR A 43 1.24 11.10 -0.07
CA THR A 43 0.76 11.80 1.11
C THR A 43 1.93 12.31 1.95
N SER A 44 1.73 13.46 2.56
CA SER A 44 2.64 13.96 3.60
C SER A 44 2.07 13.72 5.00
N ASP A 45 0.94 13.05 5.09
CA ASP A 45 0.33 12.68 6.37
C ASP A 45 1.00 11.41 6.89
N LEU A 46 2.07 11.59 7.65
CA LEU A 46 2.85 10.48 8.20
C LEU A 46 2.09 9.71 9.29
N ASP A 47 1.15 10.37 9.95
CA ASP A 47 0.27 9.67 10.92
C ASP A 47 -0.62 8.66 10.19
N LEU A 48 -1.11 9.01 9.02
CA LEU A 48 -1.88 8.07 8.20
C LEU A 48 -1.03 6.87 7.81
N ILE A 49 0.21 7.10 7.40
CA ILE A 49 1.13 6.00 7.08
C ILE A 49 1.34 5.11 8.31
N GLY A 50 1.46 5.70 9.50
CA GLY A 50 1.56 4.94 10.75
C GLY A 50 0.36 4.06 11.01
N THR A 51 -0.85 4.52 10.69
CA THR A 51 -2.06 3.70 10.85
C THR A 51 -2.09 2.57 9.83
N ILE A 52 -1.60 2.81 8.60
CA ILE A 52 -1.48 1.76 7.59
C ILE A 52 -0.51 0.67 8.07
N VAL A 53 0.63 1.06 8.64
CA VAL A 53 1.61 0.12 9.20
C VAL A 53 0.96 -0.76 10.28
N LYS A 54 0.21 -0.15 11.19
CA LYS A 54 -0.47 -0.90 12.27
C LYS A 54 -1.45 -1.91 11.68
N LYS A 55 -2.21 -1.51 10.67
CA LYS A 55 -3.19 -2.41 10.05
C LYS A 55 -2.51 -3.56 9.32
N LEU A 56 -1.42 -3.28 8.61
CA LEU A 56 -0.63 -4.34 7.95
C LEU A 56 -0.16 -5.37 8.96
N LYS A 57 0.39 -4.93 10.08
CA LYS A 57 0.85 -5.84 11.14
C LYS A 57 -0.29 -6.65 11.73
N SER A 58 -1.42 -6.00 11.95
CA SER A 58 -2.62 -6.66 12.48
C SER A 58 -3.11 -7.75 11.54
N LEU A 59 -3.25 -7.44 10.25
CA LEU A 59 -3.72 -8.40 9.26
C LEU A 59 -2.74 -9.56 9.09
N ALA A 60 -1.44 -9.29 9.19
CA ALA A 60 -0.42 -10.32 9.05
C ALA A 60 -0.42 -11.32 10.22
N ASN A 61 -0.97 -10.93 11.37
CA ASN A 61 -1.05 -11.77 12.57
C ASN A 61 -2.48 -12.17 12.91
N ASN A 62 -3.46 -11.66 12.18
CA ASN A 62 -4.87 -11.88 12.43
C ASN A 62 -5.37 -12.99 11.52
N THR A 63 -6.16 -13.90 12.06
CA THR A 63 -6.73 -15.00 11.31
C THR A 63 -8.15 -14.74 10.79
N ASP A 64 -8.74 -13.58 11.14
CA ASP A 64 -10.11 -13.28 10.75
C ASP A 64 -10.20 -12.90 9.29
N ASN A 65 -10.81 -13.77 8.49
CA ASN A 65 -11.08 -13.52 7.09
C ASN A 65 -12.07 -12.35 6.96
N GLY A 66 -11.77 -11.41 6.06
CA GLY A 66 -12.65 -10.28 5.79
C GLY A 66 -12.37 -9.03 6.61
N ASP A 67 -11.45 -9.07 7.55
CA ASP A 67 -11.04 -7.87 8.28
C ASP A 67 -10.50 -6.85 7.28
N PHE A 68 -11.01 -5.61 7.36
CA PHE A 68 -10.84 -4.61 6.30
C PHE A 68 -10.72 -3.22 6.89
N GLU A 69 -9.90 -2.39 6.24
CA GLU A 69 -9.86 -0.96 6.55
C GLU A 69 -9.51 -0.17 5.30
N LYS A 70 -10.19 0.97 5.11
CA LYS A 70 -9.96 1.90 4.02
C LYS A 70 -9.33 3.17 4.58
N PHE A 71 -8.25 3.61 3.96
CA PHE A 71 -7.51 4.81 4.34
C PHE A 71 -7.70 5.85 3.25
N GLU A 72 -8.54 6.85 3.51
CA GLU A 72 -8.84 7.89 2.52
C GLU A 72 -7.76 8.97 2.55
N ILE A 73 -7.19 9.26 1.37
CA ILE A 73 -6.21 10.32 1.20
C ILE A 73 -6.93 11.62 0.84
N ASN A 74 -7.89 11.53 -0.08
CA ASN A 74 -8.79 12.60 -0.47
C ASN A 74 -10.04 12.00 -1.11
N GLU A 75 -10.88 12.81 -1.75
CA GLU A 75 -12.16 12.35 -2.29
C GLU A 75 -12.03 11.19 -3.27
N ASP A 76 -10.97 11.21 -4.09
CA ASP A 76 -10.81 10.26 -5.18
C ASP A 76 -9.68 9.26 -4.95
N GLU A 77 -8.96 9.38 -3.84
CA GLU A 77 -7.76 8.56 -3.61
C GLU A 77 -7.80 7.85 -2.27
N PHE A 78 -7.51 6.57 -2.29
CA PHE A 78 -7.47 5.78 -1.06
C PHE A 78 -6.52 4.59 -1.20
N ILE A 79 -6.14 4.06 -0.06
CA ILE A 79 -5.53 2.74 0.06
C ILE A 79 -6.47 1.91 0.92
N SER A 80 -6.72 0.66 0.55
CA SER A 80 -7.47 -0.24 1.42
C SER A 80 -6.74 -1.55 1.60
N LEU A 81 -6.94 -2.17 2.75
CA LEU A 81 -6.32 -3.44 3.13
C LEU A 81 -7.40 -4.38 3.62
N LYS A 82 -7.34 -5.64 3.18
CA LYS A 82 -8.33 -6.64 3.55
C LYS A 82 -7.66 -7.99 3.73
N LYS A 83 -8.05 -8.68 4.80
CA LYS A 83 -7.65 -10.06 4.99
C LYS A 83 -8.49 -10.96 4.09
N TYR A 84 -7.82 -11.76 3.29
CA TYR A 84 -8.48 -12.66 2.35
C TYR A 84 -7.86 -14.04 2.51
N TYR A 85 -8.44 -14.86 3.38
CA TYR A 85 -7.91 -16.16 3.77
C TYR A 85 -6.50 -16.00 4.33
N ASP A 86 -5.48 -16.57 3.71
CA ASP A 86 -4.09 -16.46 4.15
C ASP A 86 -3.29 -15.37 3.42
N SER A 87 -4.00 -14.50 2.68
CA SER A 87 -3.40 -13.39 1.93
C SER A 87 -3.92 -12.06 2.44
N ILE A 88 -3.21 -10.99 2.11
CA ILE A 88 -3.68 -9.64 2.36
C ILE A 88 -3.88 -8.96 1.01
N GLN A 89 -5.10 -8.52 0.75
CA GLN A 89 -5.44 -7.75 -0.45
C GLN A 89 -5.14 -6.29 -0.19
N ILE A 90 -4.43 -5.66 -1.12
CA ILE A 90 -4.18 -4.23 -1.10
C ILE A 90 -4.78 -3.59 -2.34
N ASN A 91 -5.49 -2.48 -2.15
CA ASN A 91 -6.02 -1.67 -3.24
C ASN A 91 -5.39 -0.29 -3.14
N VAL A 92 -4.90 0.22 -4.28
CA VAL A 92 -4.41 1.59 -4.39
C VAL A 92 -5.24 2.28 -5.46
N LYS A 93 -5.99 3.29 -5.08
CA LYS A 93 -6.86 4.06 -5.97
C LYS A 93 -6.31 5.47 -6.10
N SER A 94 -5.91 5.85 -7.30
CA SER A 94 -5.52 7.22 -7.60
C SER A 94 -6.65 7.95 -8.34
N GLY A 95 -6.61 9.28 -8.35
CA GLY A 95 -7.66 10.09 -8.94
C GLY A 95 -7.85 9.89 -10.44
N GLY A 96 -6.83 9.35 -11.13
CA GLY A 96 -6.92 9.11 -12.58
C GLY A 96 -7.38 7.71 -12.95
N ASP A 97 -7.65 6.86 -11.99
CA ASP A 97 -8.03 5.47 -12.26
C ASP A 97 -9.47 5.36 -12.72
N PHE A 98 -9.71 4.55 -13.75
CA PHE A 98 -11.05 4.29 -14.25
C PHE A 98 -11.84 3.34 -13.35
N SER A 99 -11.16 2.45 -12.66
CA SER A 99 -11.80 1.50 -11.75
C SER A 99 -12.14 2.18 -10.42
N GLU A 100 -13.30 1.90 -9.87
CA GLU A 100 -13.71 2.40 -8.56
C GLU A 100 -12.78 1.91 -7.44
N ASN A 101 -12.17 0.75 -7.63
CA ASN A 101 -11.32 0.12 -6.63
C ASN A 101 -9.82 0.35 -6.87
N GLY A 102 -9.47 0.98 -8.00
CA GLY A 102 -8.07 1.17 -8.37
C GLY A 102 -7.38 -0.13 -8.71
N MET A 103 -6.07 -0.17 -8.46
CA MET A 103 -5.27 -1.38 -8.66
C MET A 103 -5.36 -2.28 -7.45
N ILE A 104 -5.44 -3.58 -7.70
CA ILE A 104 -5.55 -4.60 -6.65
C ILE A 104 -4.33 -5.52 -6.71
N GLY A 105 -3.75 -5.78 -5.55
CA GLY A 105 -2.68 -6.75 -5.44
C GLY A 105 -2.90 -7.62 -4.21
N PHE A 106 -2.22 -8.77 -4.19
CA PHE A 106 -2.29 -9.70 -3.06
C PHE A 106 -0.89 -9.96 -2.53
N MET A 107 -0.76 -9.92 -1.21
CA MET A 107 0.49 -10.19 -0.52
C MET A 107 0.32 -11.40 0.38
N THR A 108 1.42 -12.11 0.61
CA THR A 108 1.45 -13.07 1.70
C THR A 108 1.53 -12.32 3.03
N GLU A 109 1.27 -13.02 4.12
CA GLU A 109 1.42 -12.42 5.46
C GLU A 109 2.86 -11.95 5.68
N GLU A 110 3.83 -12.72 5.19
CA GLU A 110 5.25 -12.38 5.30
C GLU A 110 5.58 -11.10 4.53
N GLN A 111 5.03 -10.97 3.33
CA GLN A 111 5.21 -9.76 2.52
C GLN A 111 4.56 -8.54 3.19
N ALA A 112 3.41 -8.72 3.82
CA ALA A 112 2.76 -7.63 4.53
C ALA A 112 3.60 -7.16 5.72
N LYS A 113 4.24 -8.07 6.43
CA LYS A 113 5.17 -7.72 7.51
C LYS A 113 6.37 -6.95 6.98
N THR A 114 6.93 -7.39 5.86
CA THR A 114 8.06 -6.72 5.22
C THR A 114 7.67 -5.30 4.82
N LEU A 115 6.51 -5.14 4.20
CA LEU A 115 6.02 -3.81 3.81
C LEU A 115 5.84 -2.91 5.03
N ALA A 116 5.23 -3.42 6.09
CA ALA A 116 5.02 -2.67 7.32
C ALA A 116 6.34 -2.19 7.90
N ASN A 117 7.34 -3.08 7.97
CA ASN A 117 8.66 -2.74 8.51
C ASN A 117 9.36 -1.69 7.67
N LYS A 118 9.28 -1.79 6.35
CA LYS A 118 9.90 -0.83 5.45
C LYS A 118 9.24 0.54 5.53
N LEU A 119 7.92 0.58 5.60
CA LEU A 119 7.21 1.85 5.78
C LEU A 119 7.56 2.49 7.11
N GLU A 120 7.66 1.68 8.18
CA GLU A 120 8.02 2.17 9.50
C GLU A 120 9.42 2.80 9.51
N GLU A 121 10.36 2.22 8.77
CA GLU A 121 11.72 2.77 8.64
C GLU A 121 11.72 4.16 7.98
N LEU A 122 10.72 4.45 7.15
CA LEU A 122 10.61 5.74 6.46
C LEU A 122 9.98 6.82 7.33
N LEU A 123 9.35 6.44 8.41
CA LEU A 123 8.76 7.38 9.36
C LEU A 123 9.81 7.92 10.32
#